data_e1c3062832e98afac2146ffd1b0a5788
#
_entry.id   e1c3062832e98afac2146ffd1b0a5788
#
_cell.length_a   1.000
_cell.length_b   1.000
_cell.length_c   1.000
_cell.angle_alpha   90.00
_cell.angle_beta   90.00
_cell.angle_gamma   90.00
#
_symmetry.space_group_name_H-M   'P 1'
#
loop_
_entity.id
_entity.type
_entity.pdbx_description
1 polymer ?
#
loop_
_entity_poly.entity_id
_entity_poly.type
_entity_poly.pdbx_seq_one_letter_code
_entity_poly.pdbx_strand_id
1 'polypeptide(L)'
;IVPMLQIWGYDPFNPLEVVPEYNADVGVKKKEKIDYAILDSDSNPTILIECKAADVKLDPHGDQLFRYFSTCTAKIGILTNGIEYRFFSDTESENKMDLTPFLKIDLLKMKPGQENQLKKFCKSDFNYDELMPAIENLARKRRISEAISKAFNDPDEDFVRYFIDRAYDGKLVTKKVVA
;
A
#
# COMPACT_ATOMS: atom_id res chain seq x y z
N ILE A 1 -5.97 12.88 -11.45
CA ILE A 1 -6.75 12.04 -10.51
C ILE A 1 -8.25 12.14 -10.77
N VAL A 2 -8.80 13.31 -11.09
CA VAL A 2 -10.25 13.52 -11.31
C VAL A 2 -10.87 12.51 -12.29
N PRO A 3 -10.28 12.24 -13.48
CA PRO A 3 -10.82 11.20 -14.37
C PRO A 3 -10.84 9.80 -13.74
N MET A 4 -9.85 9.47 -12.90
CA MET A 4 -9.82 8.16 -12.22
C MET A 4 -10.95 8.04 -11.18
N LEU A 5 -11.21 9.09 -10.40
CA LEU A 5 -12.32 9.13 -9.45
C LEU A 5 -13.66 8.91 -10.18
N GLN A 6 -13.85 9.55 -11.33
CA GLN A 6 -15.05 9.36 -12.16
C GLN A 6 -15.18 7.93 -12.71
N ILE A 7 -14.06 7.33 -13.16
CA ILE A 7 -14.01 5.92 -13.60
C ILE A 7 -14.37 4.98 -12.43
N TRP A 8 -13.95 5.31 -11.22
CA TRP A 8 -14.32 4.56 -10.01
C TRP A 8 -15.76 4.83 -9.54
N GLY A 9 -16.50 5.75 -10.21
CA GLY A 9 -17.90 6.04 -9.92
C GLY A 9 -18.13 7.05 -8.79
N TYR A 10 -17.07 7.71 -8.33
CA TYR A 10 -17.18 8.83 -7.39
C TYR A 10 -17.42 10.14 -8.15
N ASP A 11 -18.25 11.01 -7.58
CA ASP A 11 -18.42 12.37 -8.09
C ASP A 11 -17.43 13.33 -7.42
N PRO A 12 -16.35 13.73 -8.13
CA PRO A 12 -15.32 14.62 -7.57
C PRO A 12 -15.80 16.06 -7.32
N PHE A 13 -17.02 16.39 -7.78
CA PHE A 13 -17.67 17.70 -7.58
C PHE A 13 -18.73 17.67 -6.47
N ASN A 14 -19.02 16.49 -5.92
CA ASN A 14 -19.90 16.34 -4.76
C ASN A 14 -19.06 16.34 -3.47
N PRO A 15 -19.10 17.42 -2.67
CA PRO A 15 -18.30 17.52 -1.44
C PRO A 15 -18.75 16.57 -0.33
N LEU A 16 -19.88 15.88 -0.48
CA LEU A 16 -20.31 14.80 0.41
C LEU A 16 -19.69 13.45 0.07
N GLU A 17 -19.05 13.34 -1.08
CA GLU A 17 -18.36 12.12 -1.52
C GLU A 17 -16.85 12.30 -1.60
N VAL A 18 -16.40 13.41 -2.21
CA VAL A 18 -14.99 13.68 -2.44
C VAL A 18 -14.67 15.09 -1.98
N VAL A 19 -13.80 15.19 -0.99
CA VAL A 19 -13.35 16.49 -0.46
C VAL A 19 -11.95 16.79 -1.00
N PRO A 20 -11.80 17.78 -1.90
CA PRO A 20 -10.48 18.26 -2.29
C PRO A 20 -9.85 19.06 -1.17
N GLU A 21 -8.53 19.09 -1.13
CA GLU A 21 -7.76 19.80 -0.12
C GLU A 21 -8.23 19.48 1.31
N TYR A 22 -8.45 18.18 1.58
CA TYR A 22 -8.98 17.71 2.84
C TYR A 22 -8.05 18.06 4.01
N ASN A 23 -8.62 18.71 5.03
CA ASN A 23 -7.94 19.09 6.25
C ASN A 23 -8.44 18.20 7.39
N ALA A 24 -7.69 17.18 7.78
CA ALA A 24 -7.88 16.57 9.08
C ALA A 24 -7.22 17.51 10.11
N ASP A 25 -7.93 17.92 11.14
CA ASP A 25 -7.42 18.77 12.24
C ASP A 25 -6.29 18.05 13.00
N VAL A 26 -5.13 18.01 12.37
CA VAL A 26 -3.93 17.38 12.95
C VAL A 26 -3.12 18.46 13.64
N GLY A 27 -3.29 18.53 14.95
CA GLY A 27 -2.64 19.43 15.95
C GLY A 27 -1.38 20.09 15.53
N VAL A 28 -0.59 20.65 15.21
CA VAL A 28 0.65 21.40 15.15
C VAL A 28 0.99 22.04 13.79
N LYS A 29 0.52 21.51 12.66
CA LYS A 29 0.77 22.10 11.34
C LYS A 29 -0.53 22.45 10.61
N LYS A 30 -1.16 23.55 11.00
CA LYS A 30 -2.46 24.06 10.50
C LYS A 30 -2.54 24.37 8.97
N LYS A 31 -1.59 23.95 8.13
CA LYS A 31 -1.54 24.32 6.71
C LYS A 31 -1.32 23.15 5.74
N GLU A 32 -1.15 21.95 6.23
CA GLU A 32 -1.02 20.79 5.37
C GLU A 32 -2.42 20.26 5.04
N LYS A 33 -2.65 19.83 3.81
CA LYS A 33 -3.92 19.30 3.33
C LYS A 33 -3.64 18.11 2.42
N ILE A 34 -4.43 17.04 2.56
CA ILE A 34 -4.42 15.93 1.60
C ILE A 34 -5.17 16.36 0.35
N ASP A 35 -4.67 16.02 -0.82
CA ASP A 35 -5.25 16.46 -2.09
C ASP A 35 -6.70 16.04 -2.25
N TYR A 36 -7.05 14.80 -1.86
CA TYR A 36 -8.44 14.33 -1.85
C TYR A 36 -8.70 13.35 -0.71
N ALA A 37 -9.90 13.42 -0.13
CA ALA A 37 -10.47 12.40 0.73
C ALA A 37 -11.79 11.89 0.13
N ILE A 38 -11.98 10.58 0.09
CA ILE A 38 -13.28 9.95 -0.21
C ILE A 38 -13.95 9.66 1.12
N LEU A 39 -15.20 10.08 1.25
CA LEU A 39 -16.00 9.97 2.47
C LEU A 39 -17.00 8.83 2.38
N ASP A 40 -17.35 8.26 3.52
CA ASP A 40 -18.51 7.39 3.68
C ASP A 40 -19.82 8.20 3.89
N SER A 41 -20.93 7.49 4.12
CA SER A 41 -22.25 8.11 4.38
C SER A 41 -22.28 8.94 5.66
N ASP A 42 -21.38 8.69 6.60
CA ASP A 42 -21.29 9.39 7.88
C ASP A 42 -20.28 10.55 7.84
N SER A 43 -19.81 10.88 6.62
CA SER A 43 -18.82 11.92 6.35
C SER A 43 -17.43 11.63 6.96
N ASN A 44 -17.12 10.37 7.26
CA ASN A 44 -15.77 9.98 7.69
C ASN A 44 -14.90 9.67 6.46
N PRO A 45 -13.62 10.05 6.46
CA PRO A 45 -12.72 9.68 5.39
C PRO A 45 -12.45 8.16 5.42
N THR A 46 -12.63 7.52 4.26
CA THR A 46 -12.33 6.10 4.05
C THR A 46 -11.09 5.88 3.22
N ILE A 47 -10.84 6.76 2.24
CA ILE A 47 -9.67 6.73 1.37
C ILE A 47 -9.05 8.13 1.34
N LEU A 48 -7.76 8.22 1.60
CA LEU A 48 -6.95 9.43 1.40
C LEU A 48 -6.12 9.29 0.12
N ILE A 49 -6.05 10.37 -0.65
CA ILE A 49 -5.29 10.39 -1.91
C ILE A 49 -4.34 11.58 -1.92
N GLU A 50 -3.07 11.30 -2.09
CA GLU A 50 -2.02 12.30 -2.29
C GLU A 50 -1.49 12.20 -3.72
N CYS A 51 -1.40 13.34 -4.40
CA CYS A 51 -0.99 13.44 -5.79
C CYS A 51 0.37 14.12 -5.92
N LYS A 52 1.20 13.60 -6.79
CA LYS A 52 2.47 14.23 -7.17
C LYS A 52 2.46 14.56 -8.66
N ALA A 53 3.34 15.41 -9.10
CA ALA A 53 3.51 15.68 -10.52
C ALA A 53 3.94 14.41 -11.28
N ALA A 54 3.59 14.29 -12.55
CA ALA A 54 3.75 13.06 -13.33
C ALA A 54 5.22 12.62 -13.50
N ASP A 55 6.15 13.56 -13.43
CA ASP A 55 7.60 13.34 -13.53
C ASP A 55 8.26 13.05 -12.17
N VAL A 56 7.51 13.15 -11.07
CA VAL A 56 8.02 12.91 -9.72
C VAL A 56 7.97 11.42 -9.40
N LYS A 57 9.12 10.90 -8.93
CA LYS A 57 9.18 9.54 -8.38
C LYS A 57 8.42 9.49 -7.06
N LEU A 58 7.49 8.56 -6.96
CA LEU A 58 6.71 8.37 -5.75
C LEU A 58 7.61 7.79 -4.64
N ASP A 59 7.82 8.58 -3.59
CA ASP A 59 8.50 8.12 -2.37
C ASP A 59 7.54 8.29 -1.18
N PRO A 60 7.19 7.21 -0.49
CA PRO A 60 6.28 7.26 0.64
C PRO A 60 6.91 7.86 1.91
N HIS A 61 8.25 7.92 2.00
CA HIS A 61 8.91 8.34 3.22
C HIS A 61 8.76 9.85 3.49
N GLY A 62 8.21 10.18 4.65
CA GLY A 62 8.04 11.57 5.08
C GLY A 62 6.86 12.29 4.45
N ASP A 63 6.04 11.59 3.67
CA ASP A 63 4.92 12.15 2.98
C ASP A 63 3.78 12.55 3.94
N GLN A 64 3.05 13.54 3.51
CA GLN A 64 1.86 14.09 4.15
C GLN A 64 0.80 13.02 4.37
N LEU A 65 0.63 12.13 3.39
CA LEU A 65 -0.30 11.00 3.45
C LEU A 65 -0.11 10.13 4.71
N PHE A 66 1.15 9.82 5.10
CA PHE A 66 1.44 9.02 6.31
C PHE A 66 0.97 9.71 7.59
N ARG A 67 1.21 11.02 7.69
CA ARG A 67 0.82 11.79 8.88
C ARG A 67 -0.69 11.87 9.01
N TYR A 68 -1.39 12.14 7.92
CA TYR A 68 -2.85 12.24 7.92
C TYR A 68 -3.54 10.91 8.17
N PHE A 69 -3.01 9.83 7.60
CA PHE A 69 -3.56 8.50 7.79
C PHE A 69 -3.64 8.11 9.27
N SER A 70 -2.62 8.47 10.07
CA SER A 70 -2.59 8.15 11.51
C SER A 70 -3.54 8.99 12.37
N THR A 71 -4.20 9.99 11.81
CA THR A 71 -5.00 10.97 12.57
C THR A 71 -6.47 10.97 12.19
N CYS A 72 -6.88 10.11 11.27
CA CYS A 72 -8.27 9.98 10.82
C CYS A 72 -8.69 8.52 10.74
N THR A 73 -9.94 8.29 10.37
CA THR A 73 -10.54 6.95 10.26
C THR A 73 -10.22 6.24 8.94
N ALA A 74 -9.55 6.92 8.01
CA ALA A 74 -9.21 6.32 6.72
C ALA A 74 -8.35 5.07 6.89
N LYS A 75 -8.68 4.03 6.13
CA LYS A 75 -8.00 2.73 6.15
C LYS A 75 -7.26 2.43 4.86
N ILE A 76 -7.44 3.27 3.84
CA ILE A 76 -6.74 3.18 2.56
C ILE A 76 -6.06 4.52 2.28
N GLY A 77 -4.77 4.46 1.99
CA GLY A 77 -3.98 5.58 1.46
C GLY A 77 -3.58 5.32 0.02
N ILE A 78 -3.74 6.30 -0.86
CA ILE A 78 -3.31 6.22 -2.26
C ILE A 78 -2.30 7.34 -2.53
N LEU A 79 -1.10 6.96 -2.94
CA LEU A 79 -0.09 7.87 -3.46
C LEU A 79 0.01 7.71 -4.97
N THR A 80 -0.14 8.79 -5.72
CA THR A 80 -0.16 8.72 -7.19
C THR A 80 0.50 9.92 -7.85
N ASN A 81 1.04 9.71 -9.05
CA ASN A 81 1.44 10.77 -9.96
C ASN A 81 0.56 10.80 -11.24
N GLY A 82 -0.61 10.14 -11.19
CA GLY A 82 -1.53 10.02 -12.30
C GLY A 82 -1.22 8.87 -13.28
N ILE A 83 -0.01 8.31 -13.23
CA ILE A 83 0.44 7.17 -14.04
C ILE A 83 0.62 5.95 -13.15
N GLU A 84 1.37 6.09 -12.07
CA GLU A 84 1.58 5.07 -11.06
C GLU A 84 0.65 5.33 -9.87
N TYR A 85 0.01 4.26 -9.37
CA TYR A 85 -0.83 4.26 -8.19
C TYR A 85 -0.28 3.27 -7.16
N ARG A 86 -0.03 3.74 -5.95
CA ARG A 86 0.42 2.93 -4.81
C ARG A 86 -0.64 2.97 -3.73
N PHE A 87 -1.11 1.80 -3.35
CA PHE A 87 -2.16 1.63 -2.36
C PHE A 87 -1.57 1.10 -1.06
N PHE A 88 -1.89 1.78 0.03
CA PHE A 88 -1.41 1.48 1.37
C PHE A 88 -2.58 1.23 2.32
N SER A 89 -2.33 0.48 3.38
CA SER A 89 -3.24 0.24 4.49
C SER A 89 -2.44 0.10 5.78
N ASP A 90 -3.09 -0.25 6.89
CA ASP A 90 -2.51 -0.40 8.23
C ASP A 90 -2.45 -1.88 8.67
N THR A 91 -1.89 -2.76 7.81
CA THR A 91 -1.86 -4.21 8.06
C THR A 91 -0.87 -4.64 9.15
N GLU A 92 0.11 -3.80 9.49
CA GLU A 92 1.14 -4.08 10.50
C GLU A 92 0.80 -3.53 11.88
N SER A 93 0.15 -2.38 11.93
CA SER A 93 -0.22 -1.71 13.17
C SER A 93 -1.42 -0.80 12.92
N GLU A 94 -2.45 -0.91 13.74
CA GLU A 94 -3.66 -0.12 13.61
C GLU A 94 -3.39 1.39 13.56
N ASN A 95 -4.06 2.08 12.63
CA ASN A 95 -3.93 3.51 12.35
C ASN A 95 -2.50 3.98 12.01
N LYS A 96 -1.63 3.07 11.62
CA LYS A 96 -0.28 3.38 11.14
C LYS A 96 -0.10 2.81 9.74
N MET A 97 -0.09 3.68 8.75
CA MET A 97 0.07 3.27 7.36
C MET A 97 1.38 2.49 7.16
N ASP A 98 1.29 1.34 6.48
CA ASP A 98 2.44 0.50 6.15
C ASP A 98 3.42 1.27 5.24
N LEU A 99 4.72 1.07 5.43
CA LEU A 99 5.74 1.71 4.58
C LEU A 99 5.76 1.16 3.15
N THR A 100 5.26 -0.05 2.96
CA THR A 100 5.23 -0.70 1.66
C THR A 100 3.79 -0.85 1.17
N PRO A 101 3.49 -0.40 -0.06
CA PRO A 101 2.14 -0.53 -0.60
C PRO A 101 1.76 -1.99 -0.78
N PHE A 102 0.53 -2.36 -0.45
CA PHE A 102 0.02 -3.70 -0.72
C PHE A 102 -0.27 -3.94 -2.21
N LEU A 103 -0.49 -2.85 -2.98
CA LEU A 103 -0.76 -2.90 -4.40
C LEU A 103 -0.04 -1.74 -5.11
N LYS A 104 0.61 -2.04 -6.23
CA LYS A 104 1.21 -1.06 -7.16
C LYS A 104 0.68 -1.30 -8.55
N ILE A 105 0.19 -0.25 -9.19
CA ILE A 105 -0.32 -0.29 -10.55
C ILE A 105 0.30 0.84 -11.36
N ASP A 106 0.91 0.49 -12.48
CA ASP A 106 1.34 1.41 -13.52
C ASP A 106 0.32 1.31 -14.66
N LEU A 107 -0.44 2.38 -14.90
CA LEU A 107 -1.51 2.38 -15.91
C LEU A 107 -0.99 2.18 -17.33
N LEU A 108 0.28 2.55 -17.59
CA LEU A 108 0.91 2.35 -18.90
C LEU A 108 1.46 0.93 -19.07
N LYS A 109 1.59 0.15 -17.98
CA LYS A 109 2.17 -1.19 -17.97
C LYS A 109 1.34 -2.13 -17.08
N MET A 110 0.04 -2.07 -17.23
CA MET A 110 -0.88 -2.91 -16.45
C MET A 110 -0.65 -4.39 -16.73
N LYS A 111 -0.60 -5.18 -15.66
CA LYS A 111 -0.51 -6.65 -15.74
C LYS A 111 -1.91 -7.25 -15.77
N PRO A 112 -2.09 -8.43 -16.40
CA PRO A 112 -3.36 -9.16 -16.36
C PRO A 112 -3.88 -9.32 -14.93
N GLY A 113 -5.16 -9.01 -14.71
CA GLY A 113 -5.84 -9.10 -13.41
C GLY A 113 -5.74 -7.85 -12.53
N GLN A 114 -4.90 -6.86 -12.87
CA GLN A 114 -4.82 -5.61 -12.11
C GLN A 114 -6.06 -4.73 -12.28
N GLU A 115 -6.75 -4.84 -13.42
CA GLU A 115 -8.05 -4.20 -13.64
C GLU A 115 -9.11 -4.67 -12.63
N ASN A 116 -9.11 -5.96 -12.29
CA ASN A 116 -10.01 -6.50 -11.27
C ASN A 116 -9.63 -6.06 -9.86
N GLN A 117 -8.34 -5.79 -9.61
CA GLN A 117 -7.90 -5.21 -8.35
C GLN A 117 -8.35 -3.74 -8.22
N LEU A 118 -8.26 -2.95 -9.31
CA LEU A 118 -8.75 -1.57 -9.34
C LEU A 118 -10.26 -1.46 -9.16
N LYS A 119 -11.03 -2.39 -9.73
CA LYS A 119 -12.50 -2.41 -9.58
C LYS A 119 -12.96 -2.48 -8.13
N LYS A 120 -12.17 -3.07 -7.23
CA LYS A 120 -12.48 -3.12 -5.80
C LYS A 120 -12.52 -1.75 -5.12
N PHE A 121 -11.97 -0.72 -5.76
CA PHE A 121 -12.00 0.66 -5.30
C PHE A 121 -13.12 1.46 -5.96
N CYS A 122 -13.90 0.87 -6.89
CA CYS A 122 -15.09 1.49 -7.43
C CYS A 122 -16.15 1.65 -6.33
N LYS A 123 -16.84 2.78 -6.33
CA LYS A 123 -17.88 3.12 -5.35
C LYS A 123 -18.94 2.01 -5.16
N SER A 124 -19.32 1.32 -6.26
CA SER A 124 -20.26 0.20 -6.23
C SER A 124 -19.73 -1.04 -5.49
N ASP A 125 -18.43 -1.25 -5.52
CA ASP A 125 -17.77 -2.49 -5.08
C ASP A 125 -16.93 -2.28 -3.83
N PHE A 126 -16.73 -1.02 -3.40
CA PHE A 126 -15.90 -0.68 -2.27
C PHE A 126 -16.59 -1.05 -0.95
N ASN A 127 -16.09 -2.11 -0.35
CA ASN A 127 -16.43 -2.52 1.00
C ASN A 127 -15.13 -2.84 1.73
N TYR A 128 -14.79 -2.01 2.72
CA TYR A 128 -13.55 -2.13 3.45
C TYR A 128 -13.42 -3.49 4.16
N ASP A 129 -14.48 -3.96 4.83
CA ASP A 129 -14.45 -5.22 5.59
C ASP A 129 -14.24 -6.44 4.69
N GLU A 130 -14.77 -6.41 3.48
CA GLU A 130 -14.54 -7.45 2.47
C GLU A 130 -13.16 -7.34 1.81
N LEU A 131 -12.62 -6.13 1.71
CA LEU A 131 -11.33 -5.88 1.08
C LEU A 131 -10.16 -6.22 2.00
N MET A 132 -10.29 -6.01 3.31
CA MET A 132 -9.21 -6.20 4.29
C MET A 132 -8.58 -7.59 4.30
N PRO A 133 -9.33 -8.70 4.29
CA PRO A 133 -8.71 -10.04 4.24
C PRO A 133 -7.84 -10.24 2.99
N ALA A 134 -8.23 -9.65 1.86
CA ALA A 134 -7.44 -9.71 0.63
C ALA A 134 -6.17 -8.85 0.72
N ILE A 135 -6.25 -7.66 1.32
CA ILE A 135 -5.10 -6.77 1.57
C ILE A 135 -4.09 -7.45 2.49
N GLU A 136 -4.55 -7.98 3.63
CA GLU A 136 -3.70 -8.72 4.58
C GLU A 136 -3.00 -9.91 3.92
N ASN A 137 -3.71 -10.65 3.07
CA ASN A 137 -3.15 -11.79 2.36
C ASN A 137 -2.06 -11.34 1.35
N LEU A 138 -2.28 -10.24 0.64
CA LEU A 138 -1.28 -9.64 -0.25
C LEU A 138 -0.05 -9.16 0.52
N ALA A 139 -0.24 -8.46 1.63
CA ALA A 139 0.84 -8.00 2.50
C ALA A 139 1.64 -9.18 3.08
N ARG A 140 0.96 -10.24 3.52
CA ARG A 140 1.59 -11.48 4.03
C ARG A 140 2.41 -12.19 2.96
N LYS A 141 1.84 -12.39 1.76
CA LYS A 141 2.56 -13.00 0.62
C LYS A 141 3.80 -12.21 0.25
N ARG A 142 3.71 -10.87 0.22
CA ARG A 142 4.86 -10.00 -0.04
C ARG A 142 5.94 -10.20 1.00
N ARG A 143 5.62 -10.12 2.32
CA ARG A 143 6.58 -10.30 3.41
C ARG A 143 7.32 -11.63 3.33
N ILE A 144 6.59 -12.71 3.02
CA ILE A 144 7.20 -14.03 2.82
C ILE A 144 8.15 -14.01 1.62
N SER A 145 7.73 -13.43 0.48
CA SER A 145 8.56 -13.35 -0.72
C SER A 145 9.84 -12.52 -0.49
N GLU A 146 9.72 -11.40 0.23
CA GLU A 146 10.86 -10.55 0.60
C GLU A 146 11.83 -11.30 1.54
N ALA A 147 11.31 -12.01 2.54
CA ALA A 147 12.12 -12.82 3.46
C ALA A 147 12.86 -13.95 2.72
N ILE A 148 12.18 -14.64 1.82
CA ILE A 148 12.79 -15.68 0.97
C ILE A 148 13.88 -15.06 0.09
N SER A 149 13.57 -13.95 -0.60
CA SER A 149 14.54 -13.26 -1.47
C SER A 149 15.77 -12.78 -0.70
N LYS A 150 15.56 -12.26 0.51
CA LYS A 150 16.67 -11.86 1.39
C LYS A 150 17.54 -13.06 1.78
N ALA A 151 16.91 -14.16 2.22
CA ALA A 151 17.64 -15.36 2.62
C ALA A 151 18.46 -15.98 1.46
N PHE A 152 17.97 -15.86 0.20
CA PHE A 152 18.74 -16.32 -0.97
C PHE A 152 19.89 -15.37 -1.36
N ASN A 153 19.70 -14.06 -1.22
CA ASN A 153 20.71 -13.07 -1.65
C ASN A 153 21.77 -12.83 -0.57
N ASP A 154 21.44 -12.99 0.70
CA ASP A 154 22.31 -12.80 1.86
C ASP A 154 21.98 -13.90 2.89
N PRO A 155 22.40 -15.15 2.61
CA PRO A 155 22.06 -16.31 3.43
C PRO A 155 22.82 -16.28 4.75
N ASP A 156 22.11 -16.46 5.87
CA ASP A 156 22.71 -16.73 7.16
C ASP A 156 23.23 -18.18 7.27
N GLU A 157 24.02 -18.45 8.30
CA GLU A 157 24.65 -19.75 8.53
C GLU A 157 23.60 -20.87 8.67
N ASP A 158 22.48 -20.59 9.34
CA ASP A 158 21.41 -21.58 9.56
C ASP A 158 20.69 -21.94 8.26
N PHE A 159 20.44 -20.94 7.40
CA PHE A 159 19.86 -21.15 6.07
C PHE A 159 20.78 -22.00 5.19
N VAL A 160 22.07 -21.70 5.15
CA VAL A 160 23.06 -22.49 4.39
C VAL A 160 23.14 -23.91 4.94
N ARG A 161 23.21 -24.08 6.26
CA ARG A 161 23.27 -25.37 6.95
C ARG A 161 22.06 -26.25 6.63
N TYR A 162 20.85 -25.66 6.61
CA TYR A 162 19.62 -26.36 6.25
C TYR A 162 19.71 -27.07 4.87
N PHE A 163 20.32 -26.42 3.87
CA PHE A 163 20.50 -27.02 2.55
C PHE A 163 21.66 -28.00 2.50
N ILE A 164 22.76 -27.72 3.20
CA ILE A 164 23.91 -28.62 3.29
C ILE A 164 23.52 -29.97 3.90
N ASP A 165 22.77 -29.96 5.02
CA ASP A 165 22.32 -31.18 5.69
C ASP A 165 21.47 -32.04 4.77
N ARG A 166 20.64 -31.42 3.92
CA ARG A 166 19.83 -32.16 2.92
C ARG A 166 20.63 -32.66 1.73
N ALA A 167 21.59 -31.86 1.23
CA ALA A 167 22.41 -32.22 0.08
C ALA A 167 23.40 -33.34 0.38
N TYR A 168 23.85 -33.46 1.64
CA TYR A 168 24.88 -34.39 2.08
C TYR A 168 24.40 -35.44 3.09
N ASP A 169 23.08 -35.66 3.20
CA ASP A 169 22.44 -36.66 4.06
C ASP A 169 22.95 -36.62 5.54
N GLY A 170 23.10 -35.41 6.09
CA GLY A 170 23.54 -35.20 7.46
C GLY A 170 25.00 -35.58 7.73
N LYS A 171 25.82 -35.83 6.71
CA LYS A 171 27.26 -36.02 6.86
C LYS A 171 27.92 -34.71 7.29
N LEU A 172 28.77 -34.78 8.32
CA LEU A 172 29.50 -33.63 8.86
C LEU A 172 30.22 -32.86 7.73
N VAL A 173 29.72 -31.68 7.43
CA VAL A 173 30.31 -30.74 6.50
C VAL A 173 31.22 -29.81 7.32
N THR A 174 32.50 -29.75 7.00
CA THR A 174 33.46 -28.92 7.73
C THR A 174 33.16 -27.42 7.52
N LYS A 175 33.48 -26.57 8.51
CA LYS A 175 33.29 -25.10 8.47
C LYS A 175 33.74 -24.41 7.14
N LYS A 176 34.62 -25.05 6.38
CA LYS A 176 35.11 -24.57 5.09
C LYS A 176 34.07 -24.55 3.96
N VAL A 177 32.94 -25.26 4.11
CA VAL A 177 31.88 -25.37 3.09
C VAL A 177 30.73 -24.41 3.38
N VAL A 178 30.68 -23.83 4.59
CA VAL A 178 29.64 -22.89 5.05
C VAL A 178 30.11 -21.43 4.91
N ALA A 179 31.39 -21.19 4.69
CA ALA A 179 31.98 -19.87 4.42
C ALA A 179 32.06 -19.67 2.90
#